data_381c935560bc21ed96f16c591a22bd29
#
_entry.id   381c935560bc21ed96f16c591a22bd29
#
_cell.length_a   1.000
_cell.length_b   1.000
_cell.length_c   1.000
_cell.angle_alpha   90.00
_cell.angle_beta   90.00
_cell.angle_gamma   90.00
#
_symmetry.space_group_name_H-M   'P 1'
#
loop_
_entity.id
_entity.type
_entity.pdbx_description
1 polymer ?
#
loop_
_entity_poly.entity_id
_entity_poly.type
_entity_poly.pdbx_seq_one_letter_code
_entity_poly.pdbx_strand_id
1 'polypeptide(L)'
;MRNEKFKDLVFYEIYPTSFYDSNDDGIGDLNGITLKLDYLKDLGINALWLNPFYLSPFKDGGYDIVDHKQIDSRFGNLTDFKHLLSEAHKRGIKVCIDLVPGHVSEEHPLFLRSAEETRNEYTDMFIWTNDVWNYNPKYKLISGRHPRNGNYLVNFFSFQPALNFGFKDIDDPSWQMSYKDERTFQARNYVCDVAIYWLKVGVDGFRVDMADSLVKNDDNKEATIEVWNYIFDIVKGKFPNAFFVAEWCNPWQAFKAGFDSDFVLDHWDNFYHSFIRADQYSQGPSVLNGGDYRFFLEDLKKRYEASLNDGGYLAYISGNHDVLRLSHYANEEKTKVYLMLMFFLPGIPFIYYGDEIGMGYKALPNKDGGYQRVGSRTPMQWNHDKNDGFSNADDIYLPVNTANETTLLDNIEDDESLYYYTKKLIEIRKNNDVLQDKYMDIEENDGVITISRGSYQMIINLSNDDVHLDGDILIVSGESFTLSKYESAIVKK
;
A
#
# COMPACT_ATOMS: atom_id res chain seq x y z
N MET A 1 -2.40 22.08 13.20
CA MET A 1 -3.08 21.93 11.90
C MET A 1 -2.13 21.22 10.95
N ARG A 2 -1.98 19.90 11.14
CA ARG A 2 -1.25 19.01 10.23
C ARG A 2 -2.21 18.63 9.09
N ASN A 3 -1.81 18.88 7.86
CA ASN A 3 -2.23 18.12 6.67
C ASN A 3 -3.58 18.40 5.97
N GLU A 4 -4.08 19.60 5.91
CA GLU A 4 -5.08 19.92 4.86
C GLU A 4 -4.52 19.76 3.43
N LYS A 5 -3.19 19.63 3.30
CA LYS A 5 -2.46 19.54 2.03
C LYS A 5 -2.70 18.25 1.23
N PHE A 6 -3.21 17.19 1.87
CA PHE A 6 -3.30 15.85 1.28
C PHE A 6 -4.73 15.29 1.22
N LYS A 7 -5.71 16.08 1.64
CA LYS A 7 -7.12 15.64 1.77
C LYS A 7 -7.78 15.28 0.43
N ASP A 8 -7.28 15.85 -0.66
CA ASP A 8 -7.80 15.68 -2.03
C ASP A 8 -7.12 14.56 -2.81
N LEU A 9 -6.14 13.85 -2.21
CA LEU A 9 -5.42 12.81 -2.90
C LEU A 9 -6.32 11.58 -3.14
N VAL A 10 -6.19 11.06 -4.35
CA VAL A 10 -6.70 9.76 -4.80
C VAL A 10 -5.53 9.04 -5.43
N PHE A 11 -5.05 8.00 -4.77
CA PHE A 11 -3.91 7.22 -5.21
C PHE A 11 -4.30 6.08 -6.15
N TYR A 12 -3.38 5.78 -7.05
CA TYR A 12 -3.40 4.58 -7.86
C TYR A 12 -2.08 3.84 -7.66
N GLU A 13 -2.14 2.61 -7.17
CA GLU A 13 -0.97 1.75 -6.98
C GLU A 13 -0.64 1.03 -8.26
N ILE A 14 0.62 1.11 -8.68
CA ILE A 14 1.14 0.47 -9.87
C ILE A 14 2.26 -0.51 -9.48
N TYR A 15 2.09 -1.78 -9.89
CA TYR A 15 3.16 -2.76 -9.91
C TYR A 15 3.87 -2.66 -11.27
N PRO A 16 5.07 -2.01 -11.35
CA PRO A 16 5.68 -1.63 -12.63
C PRO A 16 5.85 -2.79 -13.60
N THR A 17 6.27 -3.95 -13.08
CA THR A 17 6.47 -5.19 -13.87
C THR A 17 5.27 -5.58 -14.74
N SER A 18 4.04 -5.20 -14.33
CA SER A 18 2.79 -5.72 -14.88
C SER A 18 1.84 -4.64 -15.40
N PHE A 19 2.24 -3.37 -15.45
CA PHE A 19 1.33 -2.30 -15.84
C PHE A 19 1.27 -2.09 -17.35
N TYR A 20 2.40 -1.81 -18.00
CA TYR A 20 2.51 -1.69 -19.45
C TYR A 20 3.96 -1.81 -19.89
N ASP A 21 4.20 -2.67 -20.86
CA ASP A 21 5.50 -2.91 -21.49
C ASP A 21 5.65 -2.02 -22.73
N SER A 22 6.56 -1.06 -22.69
CA SER A 22 6.75 -0.08 -23.77
C SER A 22 7.78 -0.48 -24.82
N ASN A 23 8.59 -1.53 -24.53
CA ASN A 23 9.73 -1.94 -25.36
C ASN A 23 9.61 -3.37 -25.89
N ASP A 24 8.48 -4.07 -25.58
CA ASP A 24 8.17 -5.42 -26.01
C ASP A 24 9.17 -6.48 -25.50
N ASP A 25 9.74 -6.30 -24.28
CA ASP A 25 10.61 -7.29 -23.65
C ASP A 25 9.86 -8.26 -22.70
N GLY A 26 8.55 -8.06 -22.54
CA GLY A 26 7.67 -8.88 -21.71
C GLY A 26 7.58 -8.44 -20.27
N ILE A 27 8.19 -7.30 -19.90
CA ILE A 27 8.15 -6.71 -18.56
C ILE A 27 7.67 -5.25 -18.67
N GLY A 28 6.74 -4.85 -17.83
CA GLY A 28 6.32 -3.46 -17.76
C GLY A 28 7.42 -2.54 -17.25
N ASP A 29 7.41 -1.28 -17.67
CA ASP A 29 8.49 -0.33 -17.44
C ASP A 29 8.01 1.12 -17.17
N LEU A 30 8.95 2.02 -16.81
CA LEU A 30 8.66 3.41 -16.47
C LEU A 30 8.13 4.23 -17.66
N ASN A 31 8.58 3.93 -18.88
CA ASN A 31 8.06 4.57 -20.08
C ASN A 31 6.63 4.08 -20.37
N GLY A 32 6.34 2.82 -20.10
CA GLY A 32 5.00 2.25 -20.16
C GLY A 32 4.03 2.95 -19.21
N ILE A 33 4.44 3.22 -17.98
CA ILE A 33 3.64 4.03 -17.03
C ILE A 33 3.43 5.44 -17.61
N THR A 34 4.46 6.04 -18.18
CA THR A 34 4.38 7.39 -18.79
C THR A 34 3.34 7.45 -19.91
N LEU A 35 3.28 6.42 -20.76
CA LEU A 35 2.31 6.31 -21.85
C LEU A 35 0.86 6.21 -21.36
N LYS A 36 0.63 5.74 -20.15
CA LYS A 36 -0.70 5.54 -19.56
C LYS A 36 -1.16 6.65 -18.61
N LEU A 37 -0.39 7.74 -18.46
CA LEU A 37 -0.74 8.86 -17.58
C LEU A 37 -2.04 9.56 -17.97
N ASP A 38 -2.38 9.63 -19.27
CA ASP A 38 -3.63 10.26 -19.70
C ASP A 38 -4.85 9.42 -19.28
N TYR A 39 -4.77 8.09 -19.34
CA TYR A 39 -5.77 7.20 -18.76
C TYR A 39 -5.99 7.46 -17.27
N LEU A 40 -4.90 7.51 -16.50
CA LEU A 40 -4.96 7.75 -15.05
C LEU A 40 -5.57 9.13 -14.73
N LYS A 41 -5.22 10.13 -15.53
CA LYS A 41 -5.80 11.48 -15.41
C LYS A 41 -7.29 11.49 -15.72
N ASP A 42 -7.71 10.77 -16.77
CA ASP A 42 -9.12 10.66 -17.16
C ASP A 42 -9.96 9.93 -16.11
N LEU A 43 -9.43 8.87 -15.51
CA LEU A 43 -10.04 8.18 -14.36
C LEU A 43 -10.22 9.11 -13.16
N GLY A 44 -9.44 10.19 -13.08
CA GLY A 44 -9.49 11.16 -11.99
C GLY A 44 -8.39 11.00 -10.95
N ILE A 45 -7.38 10.17 -11.20
CA ILE A 45 -6.23 9.98 -10.31
C ILE A 45 -5.38 11.25 -10.23
N ASN A 46 -4.87 11.57 -9.05
CA ASN A 46 -3.96 12.71 -8.84
C ASN A 46 -2.73 12.35 -7.99
N ALA A 47 -2.57 11.08 -7.63
CA ALA A 47 -1.36 10.58 -7.01
C ALA A 47 -1.09 9.12 -7.41
N LEU A 48 0.19 8.77 -7.64
CA LEU A 48 0.64 7.41 -7.92
C LEU A 48 1.43 6.88 -6.73
N TRP A 49 1.28 5.58 -6.48
CA TRP A 49 2.22 4.80 -5.68
C TRP A 49 2.84 3.73 -6.59
N LEU A 50 4.15 3.83 -6.82
CA LEU A 50 4.91 2.86 -7.59
C LEU A 50 5.58 1.86 -6.65
N ASN A 51 5.29 0.56 -6.81
CA ASN A 51 6.02 -0.50 -6.12
C ASN A 51 7.50 -0.49 -6.54
N PRO A 52 8.40 -1.19 -5.81
CA PRO A 52 9.84 -1.06 -6.01
C PRO A 52 10.30 -1.33 -7.45
N PHE A 53 11.09 -0.40 -7.97
CA PHE A 53 11.78 -0.50 -9.26
C PHE A 53 13.29 -0.32 -9.13
N TYR A 54 13.80 -0.45 -7.90
CA TYR A 54 15.22 -0.37 -7.56
C TYR A 54 15.99 -1.59 -8.04
N LEU A 55 17.32 -1.46 -8.11
CA LEU A 55 18.21 -2.60 -8.38
C LEU A 55 17.98 -3.70 -7.33
N SER A 56 17.52 -4.86 -7.80
CA SER A 56 17.12 -5.98 -6.96
C SER A 56 17.33 -7.31 -7.70
N PRO A 57 17.66 -8.42 -7.01
CA PRO A 57 17.60 -9.76 -7.59
C PRO A 57 16.16 -10.30 -7.72
N PHE A 58 15.16 -9.56 -7.25
CA PHE A 58 13.73 -9.91 -7.32
C PHE A 58 13.36 -11.24 -6.65
N LYS A 59 14.01 -11.56 -5.52
CA LYS A 59 13.62 -12.70 -4.69
C LYS A 59 12.34 -12.43 -3.87
N ASP A 60 11.97 -11.13 -3.74
CA ASP A 60 10.76 -10.64 -3.08
C ASP A 60 10.15 -9.46 -3.85
N GLY A 61 9.83 -9.66 -5.12
CA GLY A 61 9.10 -8.68 -5.93
C GLY A 61 9.73 -7.28 -6.02
N GLY A 62 11.05 -7.17 -5.74
CA GLY A 62 11.78 -5.90 -5.74
C GLY A 62 12.04 -5.32 -4.35
N TYR A 63 11.48 -5.89 -3.27
CA TYR A 63 11.70 -5.42 -1.89
C TYR A 63 13.06 -5.85 -1.30
N ASP A 64 13.76 -6.81 -1.90
CA ASP A 64 15.14 -7.20 -1.59
C ASP A 64 16.12 -6.31 -2.37
N ILE A 65 16.31 -5.08 -1.91
CA ILE A 65 16.99 -4.00 -2.64
C ILE A 65 18.53 -4.11 -2.50
N VAL A 66 19.25 -4.12 -3.64
CA VAL A 66 20.73 -4.09 -3.70
C VAL A 66 21.26 -2.65 -3.67
N ASP A 67 20.57 -1.71 -4.31
CA ASP A 67 20.89 -0.28 -4.26
C ASP A 67 19.62 0.56 -4.33
N HIS A 68 19.31 1.25 -3.24
CA HIS A 68 18.13 2.11 -3.12
C HIS A 68 18.19 3.39 -3.98
N LYS A 69 19.33 3.70 -4.59
CA LYS A 69 19.52 4.90 -5.42
C LYS A 69 19.70 4.57 -6.90
N GLN A 70 19.65 3.29 -7.25
CA GLN A 70 19.78 2.82 -8.63
C GLN A 70 18.45 2.18 -9.08
N ILE A 71 18.02 2.51 -10.29
CA ILE A 71 16.89 1.87 -10.96
C ILE A 71 17.37 0.58 -11.61
N ASP A 72 16.61 -0.50 -11.48
CA ASP A 72 16.88 -1.75 -12.18
C ASP A 72 16.66 -1.55 -13.69
N SER A 73 17.59 -2.06 -14.49
CA SER A 73 17.60 -1.87 -15.94
C SER A 73 16.36 -2.42 -16.65
N ARG A 74 15.64 -3.36 -16.05
CA ARG A 74 14.38 -3.88 -16.58
C ARG A 74 13.28 -2.82 -16.65
N PHE A 75 13.34 -1.79 -15.80
CA PHE A 75 12.36 -0.71 -15.77
C PHE A 75 12.82 0.56 -16.49
N GLY A 76 14.05 0.58 -16.99
CA GLY A 76 14.66 1.76 -17.62
C GLY A 76 15.78 2.36 -16.77
N ASN A 77 15.85 3.67 -16.71
CA ASN A 77 16.93 4.38 -16.02
C ASN A 77 16.43 5.71 -15.38
N LEU A 78 17.34 6.44 -14.73
CA LEU A 78 17.02 7.69 -14.05
C LEU A 78 16.49 8.79 -15.01
N THR A 79 16.84 8.76 -16.28
CA THR A 79 16.32 9.72 -17.28
C THR A 79 14.84 9.40 -17.57
N ASP A 80 14.51 8.13 -17.74
CA ASP A 80 13.13 7.67 -17.94
C ASP A 80 12.25 8.00 -16.74
N PHE A 81 12.77 7.78 -15.52
CA PHE A 81 12.05 8.14 -14.29
C PHE A 81 11.82 9.65 -14.16
N LYS A 82 12.82 10.47 -14.46
CA LYS A 82 12.65 11.94 -14.47
C LYS A 82 11.65 12.40 -15.53
N HIS A 83 11.60 11.69 -16.66
CA HIS A 83 10.59 11.95 -17.69
C HIS A 83 9.18 11.63 -17.18
N LEU A 84 9.00 10.46 -16.56
CA LEU A 84 7.75 10.08 -15.90
C LEU A 84 7.30 11.13 -14.87
N LEU A 85 8.19 11.56 -13.97
CA LEU A 85 7.89 12.61 -12.98
C LEU A 85 7.43 13.90 -13.65
N SER A 86 8.17 14.35 -14.67
CA SER A 86 7.81 15.57 -15.41
C SER A 86 6.44 15.49 -16.07
N GLU A 87 6.13 14.35 -16.71
CA GLU A 87 4.85 14.14 -17.40
C GLU A 87 3.68 13.97 -16.42
N ALA A 88 3.90 13.30 -15.28
CA ALA A 88 2.93 13.18 -14.19
C ALA A 88 2.60 14.57 -13.60
N HIS A 89 3.63 15.35 -13.25
CA HIS A 89 3.46 16.68 -12.68
C HIS A 89 2.75 17.67 -13.62
N LYS A 90 3.01 17.62 -14.94
CA LYS A 90 2.27 18.41 -15.95
C LYS A 90 0.76 18.12 -15.92
N ARG A 91 0.38 16.89 -15.56
CA ARG A 91 -1.02 16.45 -15.44
C ARG A 91 -1.60 16.70 -14.05
N GLY A 92 -0.81 17.26 -13.11
CA GLY A 92 -1.19 17.44 -11.71
C GLY A 92 -1.25 16.15 -10.92
N ILE A 93 -0.50 15.12 -11.35
CA ILE A 93 -0.39 13.82 -10.69
C ILE A 93 0.91 13.81 -9.88
N LYS A 94 0.81 13.55 -8.58
CA LYS A 94 1.94 13.35 -7.67
C LYS A 94 2.47 11.93 -7.80
N VAL A 95 3.76 11.74 -7.51
CA VAL A 95 4.39 10.41 -7.57
C VAL A 95 5.05 10.08 -6.24
N CYS A 96 4.55 9.05 -5.59
CA CYS A 96 5.16 8.41 -4.42
C CYS A 96 5.77 7.07 -4.81
N ILE A 97 6.88 6.71 -4.18
CA ILE A 97 7.59 5.45 -4.40
C ILE A 97 7.75 4.70 -3.09
N ASP A 98 8.11 3.42 -3.13
CA ASP A 98 8.40 2.67 -1.91
C ASP A 98 9.69 3.15 -1.23
N LEU A 99 9.67 3.30 0.07
CA LEU A 99 10.85 3.39 0.93
C LEU A 99 10.90 2.13 1.79
N VAL A 100 11.93 1.32 1.63
CA VAL A 100 12.14 0.06 2.38
C VAL A 100 13.21 0.31 3.45
N PRO A 101 12.84 0.74 4.67
CA PRO A 101 13.80 1.20 5.66
C PRO A 101 14.35 0.08 6.54
N GLY A 102 13.65 -1.07 6.65
CA GLY A 102 13.91 -2.09 7.65
C GLY A 102 15.01 -3.10 7.28
N HIS A 103 15.28 -3.27 6.00
CA HIS A 103 16.20 -4.29 5.48
C HIS A 103 16.76 -3.93 4.11
N VAL A 104 17.71 -4.74 3.66
CA VAL A 104 18.28 -4.69 2.31
C VAL A 104 18.41 -6.11 1.76
N SER A 105 18.80 -6.27 0.49
CA SER A 105 19.17 -7.58 -0.05
C SER A 105 20.44 -8.13 0.61
N GLU A 106 20.54 -9.46 0.73
CA GLU A 106 21.81 -10.10 1.11
C GLU A 106 22.97 -9.83 0.10
N GLU A 107 22.62 -9.33 -1.09
CA GLU A 107 23.57 -8.92 -2.13
C GLU A 107 23.97 -7.42 -2.05
N HIS A 108 23.38 -6.68 -1.09
CA HIS A 108 23.69 -5.26 -0.91
C HIS A 108 25.15 -5.05 -0.52
N PRO A 109 25.92 -4.14 -1.19
CA PRO A 109 27.35 -3.96 -0.93
C PRO A 109 27.71 -3.69 0.53
N LEU A 110 26.92 -2.90 1.25
CA LEU A 110 27.17 -2.60 2.67
C LEU A 110 26.95 -3.82 3.57
N PHE A 111 25.96 -4.68 3.22
CA PHE A 111 25.78 -5.93 3.94
C PHE A 111 26.95 -6.89 3.69
N LEU A 112 27.38 -7.06 2.46
CA LEU A 112 28.53 -7.91 2.12
C LEU A 112 29.81 -7.44 2.86
N ARG A 113 30.04 -6.13 2.95
CA ARG A 113 31.12 -5.56 3.76
C ARG A 113 30.96 -5.88 5.25
N SER A 114 29.75 -5.76 5.80
CA SER A 114 29.47 -6.10 7.20
C SER A 114 29.70 -7.59 7.51
N ALA A 115 29.52 -8.43 6.49
CA ALA A 115 29.63 -9.89 6.57
C ALA A 115 31.09 -10.43 6.46
N GLU A 116 32.07 -9.56 6.25
CA GLU A 116 33.50 -9.92 6.25
C GLU A 116 33.92 -10.45 7.62
N GLU A 117 34.94 -11.33 7.64
CA GLU A 117 35.46 -11.94 8.87
C GLU A 117 35.90 -10.90 9.90
N THR A 118 36.54 -9.83 9.43
CA THR A 118 37.05 -8.76 10.28
C THR A 118 36.03 -7.64 10.43
N ARG A 119 35.88 -7.09 11.66
CA ARG A 119 35.03 -5.92 11.91
C ARG A 119 35.51 -4.72 11.09
N ASN A 120 34.57 -4.01 10.51
CA ASN A 120 34.77 -2.78 9.74
C ASN A 120 33.69 -1.75 10.05
N GLU A 121 33.69 -0.63 9.38
CA GLU A 121 32.76 0.50 9.57
C GLU A 121 31.27 0.14 9.34
N TYR A 122 30.98 -0.92 8.58
CA TYR A 122 29.60 -1.34 8.28
C TYR A 122 29.10 -2.48 9.17
N THR A 123 29.95 -3.02 10.04
CA THR A 123 29.60 -4.16 10.90
C THR A 123 28.36 -3.87 11.75
N ASP A 124 28.30 -2.70 12.37
CA ASP A 124 27.23 -2.32 13.28
C ASP A 124 26.01 -1.71 12.56
N MET A 125 26.07 -1.56 11.23
CA MET A 125 24.94 -1.16 10.41
C MET A 125 23.90 -2.27 10.28
N PHE A 126 24.28 -3.52 10.55
CA PHE A 126 23.44 -4.71 10.55
C PHE A 126 23.47 -5.38 11.91
N ILE A 127 22.48 -6.23 12.18
CA ILE A 127 22.38 -6.94 13.47
C ILE A 127 23.04 -8.31 13.33
N TRP A 128 24.14 -8.52 14.07
CA TRP A 128 24.91 -9.76 14.12
C TRP A 128 25.00 -10.28 15.55
N THR A 129 24.84 -11.59 15.75
CA THR A 129 25.26 -12.21 17.00
C THR A 129 26.79 -12.28 17.07
N ASN A 130 27.33 -12.54 18.26
CA ASN A 130 28.79 -12.58 18.47
C ASN A 130 29.46 -13.91 18.05
N ASP A 131 28.67 -14.97 17.84
CA ASP A 131 29.12 -16.25 17.29
C ASP A 131 27.98 -17.03 16.64
N VAL A 132 28.30 -18.05 15.83
CA VAL A 132 27.33 -18.86 15.07
C VAL A 132 26.52 -19.82 15.96
N TRP A 133 26.95 -20.06 17.18
CA TRP A 133 26.26 -20.93 18.14
C TRP A 133 25.22 -20.19 18.98
N ASN A 134 25.23 -18.85 18.91
CA ASN A 134 24.24 -18.02 19.57
C ASN A 134 22.91 -18.10 18.81
N TYR A 135 22.03 -18.94 19.29
CA TYR A 135 20.67 -19.13 18.78
C TYR A 135 19.65 -18.62 19.78
N ASN A 136 18.79 -17.71 19.34
CA ASN A 136 17.66 -17.23 20.12
C ASN A 136 16.37 -17.35 19.29
N PRO A 137 15.42 -18.24 19.68
CA PRO A 137 14.20 -18.51 18.91
C PRO A 137 13.25 -17.31 18.81
N LYS A 138 13.46 -16.29 19.63
CA LYS A 138 12.71 -15.02 19.56
C LYS A 138 12.99 -14.25 18.27
N TYR A 139 14.15 -14.47 17.67
CA TYR A 139 14.61 -13.73 16.50
C TYR A 139 14.83 -14.66 15.31
N LYS A 140 14.52 -14.14 14.09
CA LYS A 140 14.83 -14.85 12.84
C LYS A 140 16.32 -14.64 12.53
N LEU A 141 17.17 -15.61 12.92
CA LEU A 141 18.62 -15.58 12.73
C LEU A 141 19.06 -16.55 11.64
N ILE A 142 19.95 -16.11 10.77
CA ILE A 142 20.55 -16.91 9.68
C ILE A 142 22.01 -17.17 9.99
N SER A 143 22.40 -18.45 9.96
CA SER A 143 23.73 -18.95 10.32
C SER A 143 24.55 -19.41 9.11
N GLY A 144 25.87 -19.28 9.19
CA GLY A 144 26.81 -20.02 8.36
C GLY A 144 26.83 -19.68 6.87
N ARG A 145 26.26 -18.57 6.45
CA ARG A 145 26.21 -18.15 5.04
C ARG A 145 27.37 -17.23 4.63
N HIS A 146 28.05 -16.64 5.61
CA HIS A 146 29.09 -15.63 5.37
C HIS A 146 30.35 -15.91 6.21
N PRO A 147 31.51 -15.31 5.85
CA PRO A 147 32.76 -15.51 6.58
C PRO A 147 32.72 -15.05 8.04
N ARG A 148 31.86 -14.10 8.40
CA ARG A 148 31.72 -13.59 9.77
C ARG A 148 31.30 -14.72 10.73
N ASN A 149 31.99 -14.83 11.86
CA ASN A 149 31.57 -15.68 12.96
C ASN A 149 30.42 -15.04 13.70
N GLY A 150 29.20 -15.28 13.23
CA GLY A 150 27.95 -14.73 13.78
C GLY A 150 26.75 -15.07 12.92
N ASN A 151 25.56 -14.89 13.48
CA ASN A 151 24.29 -15.02 12.78
C ASN A 151 23.75 -13.62 12.50
N TYR A 152 23.27 -13.35 11.30
CA TYR A 152 22.59 -12.09 11.05
C TYR A 152 21.09 -12.21 11.26
N LEU A 153 20.49 -11.13 11.76
CA LEU A 153 19.04 -11.01 11.92
C LEU A 153 18.40 -10.59 10.61
N VAL A 154 17.26 -11.20 10.26
CA VAL A 154 16.48 -10.82 9.08
C VAL A 154 15.17 -10.17 9.47
N ASN A 155 14.69 -9.26 8.61
CA ASN A 155 13.43 -8.60 8.84
C ASN A 155 12.25 -9.48 8.43
N PHE A 156 12.27 -9.98 7.19
CA PHE A 156 11.19 -10.81 6.65
C PHE A 156 11.72 -12.14 6.09
N PHE A 157 12.30 -12.15 4.88
CA PHE A 157 12.90 -13.36 4.29
C PHE A 157 14.36 -13.57 4.69
N SER A 158 14.85 -14.80 4.54
CA SER A 158 16.23 -15.18 4.90
C SER A 158 17.31 -14.37 4.16
N PHE A 159 16.98 -13.82 3.02
CA PHE A 159 17.86 -13.00 2.18
C PHE A 159 17.67 -11.48 2.37
N GLN A 160 16.96 -11.08 3.44
CA GLN A 160 16.69 -9.67 3.78
C GLN A 160 17.28 -9.32 5.16
N PRO A 161 18.62 -9.15 5.24
CA PRO A 161 19.28 -8.75 6.49
C PRO A 161 18.75 -7.41 6.99
N ALA A 162 18.40 -7.38 8.28
CA ALA A 162 17.85 -6.21 8.93
C ALA A 162 18.91 -5.13 9.16
N LEU A 163 18.58 -3.88 8.83
CA LEU A 163 19.32 -2.70 9.26
C LEU A 163 19.23 -2.55 10.79
N ASN A 164 20.29 -2.10 11.42
CA ASN A 164 20.40 -2.02 12.86
C ASN A 164 19.89 -0.71 13.43
N PHE A 165 18.60 -0.67 13.75
CA PHE A 165 18.01 0.42 14.55
C PHE A 165 18.09 0.19 16.06
N GLY A 166 18.70 -0.93 16.49
CA GLY A 166 18.84 -1.35 17.86
C GLY A 166 17.63 -2.05 18.45
N PHE A 167 17.68 -2.24 19.75
CA PHE A 167 16.68 -2.92 20.57
C PHE A 167 16.13 -1.94 21.62
N LYS A 168 14.83 -2.01 21.89
CA LYS A 168 14.20 -1.27 23.01
C LYS A 168 14.60 -1.92 24.33
N ASP A 169 14.29 -3.21 24.46
CA ASP A 169 14.65 -4.02 25.59
C ASP A 169 15.79 -4.97 25.23
N ILE A 170 16.83 -5.00 26.05
CA ILE A 170 18.05 -5.79 25.81
C ILE A 170 17.94 -7.10 26.61
N ASP A 171 17.82 -8.22 25.89
CA ASP A 171 17.82 -9.56 26.49
C ASP A 171 19.25 -10.11 26.61
N ASP A 172 20.13 -9.83 25.63
CA ASP A 172 21.52 -10.28 25.58
C ASP A 172 22.46 -9.13 25.18
N PRO A 173 23.10 -8.45 26.17
CA PRO A 173 23.98 -7.32 25.88
C PRO A 173 25.29 -7.69 25.18
N SER A 174 25.57 -8.99 24.98
CA SER A 174 26.78 -9.45 24.27
C SER A 174 26.75 -9.13 22.76
N TRP A 175 25.55 -8.99 22.17
CA TRP A 175 25.35 -8.69 20.74
C TRP A 175 24.24 -7.68 20.44
N GLN A 176 23.28 -7.53 21.35
CA GLN A 176 22.21 -6.54 21.21
C GLN A 176 22.70 -5.16 21.66
N MET A 177 22.43 -4.14 20.87
CA MET A 177 22.68 -2.76 21.27
C MET A 177 21.39 -1.98 21.44
N SER A 178 21.38 -1.05 22.39
CA SER A 178 20.22 -0.17 22.58
C SER A 178 19.96 0.65 21.32
N TYR A 179 18.68 0.91 21.03
CA TYR A 179 18.30 1.87 19.97
C TYR A 179 18.84 3.28 20.21
N LYS A 180 19.32 3.61 21.44
CA LYS A 180 19.98 4.88 21.81
C LYS A 180 21.49 4.86 21.58
N ASP A 181 22.08 3.73 21.24
CA ASP A 181 23.51 3.63 20.93
C ASP A 181 23.84 4.40 19.66
N GLU A 182 24.90 5.19 19.69
CA GLU A 182 25.33 6.04 18.54
C GLU A 182 25.55 5.26 17.26
N ARG A 183 25.96 3.99 17.35
CA ARG A 183 26.17 3.12 16.19
C ARG A 183 24.89 2.83 15.40
N THR A 184 23.73 2.85 16.06
CA THR A 184 22.42 2.67 15.40
C THR A 184 22.01 3.85 14.51
N PHE A 185 22.66 5.02 14.68
CA PHE A 185 22.40 6.19 13.84
C PHE A 185 22.90 6.00 12.40
N GLN A 186 23.79 5.05 12.14
CA GLN A 186 24.22 4.72 10.80
C GLN A 186 23.04 4.25 9.94
N ALA A 187 22.18 3.37 10.45
CA ALA A 187 20.98 2.91 9.76
C ALA A 187 19.96 4.07 9.56
N ARG A 188 19.74 4.90 10.58
CA ARG A 188 18.83 6.06 10.49
C ARG A 188 19.29 7.05 9.42
N ASN A 189 20.57 7.41 9.43
CA ASN A 189 21.16 8.33 8.45
C ASN A 189 21.10 7.76 7.04
N TYR A 190 21.29 6.45 6.86
CA TYR A 190 21.14 5.78 5.57
C TYR A 190 19.71 5.97 5.01
N VAL A 191 18.68 5.74 5.83
CA VAL A 191 17.28 5.94 5.43
C VAL A 191 17.00 7.42 5.10
N CYS A 192 17.53 8.36 5.91
CA CYS A 192 17.43 9.79 5.60
C CYS A 192 18.08 10.12 4.25
N ASP A 193 19.26 9.58 3.96
CA ASP A 193 19.99 9.84 2.72
C ASP A 193 19.26 9.27 1.49
N VAL A 194 18.63 8.10 1.61
CA VAL A 194 17.80 7.52 0.55
C VAL A 194 16.57 8.41 0.28
N ALA A 195 15.83 8.76 1.33
CA ALA A 195 14.65 9.61 1.19
C ALA A 195 14.99 10.98 0.60
N ILE A 196 16.04 11.64 1.09
CA ILE A 196 16.49 12.94 0.59
C ILE A 196 16.96 12.86 -0.87
N TYR A 197 17.61 11.76 -1.27
CA TYR A 197 18.04 11.56 -2.66
C TYR A 197 16.83 11.58 -3.60
N TRP A 198 15.81 10.78 -3.35
CA TRP A 198 14.64 10.69 -4.21
C TRP A 198 13.76 11.94 -4.18
N LEU A 199 13.64 12.62 -3.03
CA LEU A 199 12.97 13.91 -2.94
C LEU A 199 13.69 14.99 -3.77
N LYS A 200 15.04 14.95 -3.84
CA LYS A 200 15.82 15.82 -4.75
C LYS A 200 15.65 15.44 -6.22
N VAL A 201 15.41 14.17 -6.54
CA VAL A 201 15.10 13.73 -7.91
C VAL A 201 13.73 14.26 -8.35
N GLY A 202 12.80 14.44 -7.42
CA GLY A 202 11.50 15.07 -7.67
C GLY A 202 10.28 14.25 -7.27
N VAL A 203 10.43 13.15 -6.50
CA VAL A 203 9.27 12.43 -5.97
C VAL A 203 8.52 13.27 -4.94
N ASP A 204 7.22 13.07 -4.82
CA ASP A 204 6.35 13.82 -3.91
C ASP A 204 6.26 13.18 -2.52
N GLY A 205 6.68 11.93 -2.37
CA GLY A 205 6.62 11.22 -1.11
C GLY A 205 6.90 9.73 -1.21
N PHE A 206 6.53 9.01 -0.14
CA PHE A 206 6.83 7.60 0.00
C PHE A 206 5.68 6.80 0.61
N ARG A 207 5.51 5.57 0.13
CA ARG A 207 4.94 4.50 0.92
C ARG A 207 6.09 3.82 1.67
N VAL A 208 5.96 3.66 2.97
CA VAL A 208 7.02 3.15 3.83
C VAL A 208 6.72 1.71 4.22
N ASP A 209 7.54 0.81 3.68
CA ASP A 209 7.45 -0.63 3.88
C ASP A 209 7.73 -1.02 5.33
N MET A 210 6.89 -1.90 5.92
CA MET A 210 7.04 -2.45 7.27
C MET A 210 7.49 -1.40 8.30
N ALA A 211 6.84 -0.23 8.29
CA ALA A 211 7.26 0.95 9.05
C ALA A 211 7.36 0.71 10.57
N ASP A 212 6.59 -0.23 11.10
CA ASP A 212 6.54 -0.59 12.53
C ASP A 212 7.71 -1.49 13.00
N SER A 213 8.54 -2.01 12.08
CA SER A 213 9.47 -3.11 12.33
C SER A 213 10.91 -2.69 12.66
N LEU A 214 11.21 -1.37 12.73
CA LEU A 214 12.58 -0.87 12.78
C LEU A 214 13.32 -1.30 14.04
N VAL A 215 12.87 -0.87 15.20
CA VAL A 215 13.49 -1.23 16.48
C VAL A 215 13.01 -2.62 16.92
N LYS A 216 13.95 -3.46 17.35
CA LYS A 216 13.64 -4.82 17.79
C LYS A 216 13.28 -4.85 19.27
N ASN A 217 12.48 -5.85 19.66
CA ASN A 217 12.02 -6.01 21.04
C ASN A 217 11.33 -4.75 21.58
N ASP A 218 10.41 -4.18 20.77
CA ASP A 218 9.68 -2.92 21.03
C ASP A 218 8.17 -3.17 20.82
N ASP A 219 7.55 -3.87 21.76
CA ASP A 219 6.16 -4.33 21.63
C ASP A 219 5.17 -3.16 21.49
N ASN A 220 5.40 -2.07 22.24
CA ASN A 220 4.56 -0.87 22.22
C ASN A 220 4.97 0.14 21.15
N LYS A 221 6.01 -0.15 20.37
CA LYS A 221 6.54 0.71 19.30
C LYS A 221 7.06 2.09 19.74
N GLU A 222 7.28 2.30 21.04
CA GLU A 222 7.74 3.60 21.58
C GLU A 222 9.10 4.01 21.01
N ALA A 223 10.06 3.08 20.95
CA ALA A 223 11.37 3.35 20.40
C ALA A 223 11.34 3.50 18.87
N THR A 224 10.48 2.73 18.18
CA THR A 224 10.26 2.87 16.74
C THR A 224 9.65 4.24 16.40
N ILE A 225 8.71 4.73 17.22
CA ILE A 225 8.15 6.10 17.11
C ILE A 225 9.26 7.15 17.28
N GLU A 226 10.13 7.02 18.29
CA GLU A 226 11.26 7.95 18.48
C GLU A 226 12.23 7.95 17.29
N VAL A 227 12.51 6.76 16.70
CA VAL A 227 13.36 6.64 15.52
C VAL A 227 12.74 7.35 14.30
N TRP A 228 11.45 7.19 14.08
CA TRP A 228 10.75 7.87 12.99
C TRP A 228 10.72 9.39 13.21
N ASN A 229 10.47 9.85 14.43
CA ASN A 229 10.52 11.28 14.73
C ASN A 229 11.90 11.87 14.39
N TYR A 230 13.00 11.18 14.73
CA TYR A 230 14.35 11.59 14.32
C TYR A 230 14.51 11.66 12.79
N ILE A 231 14.03 10.64 12.04
CA ILE A 231 14.12 10.62 10.59
C ILE A 231 13.30 11.77 9.98
N PHE A 232 12.08 11.99 10.47
CA PHE A 232 11.20 13.04 9.95
C PHE A 232 11.66 14.44 10.30
N ASP A 233 12.29 14.67 11.46
CA ASP A 233 12.91 15.96 11.78
C ASP A 233 13.96 16.34 10.72
N ILE A 234 14.75 15.37 10.23
CA ILE A 234 15.75 15.60 9.20
C ILE A 234 15.10 15.73 7.80
N VAL A 235 14.24 14.79 7.43
CA VAL A 235 13.70 14.71 6.07
C VAL A 235 12.62 15.76 5.81
N LYS A 236 11.60 15.85 6.68
CA LYS A 236 10.53 16.87 6.58
C LYS A 236 11.03 18.26 6.90
N GLY A 237 12.11 18.40 7.71
CA GLY A 237 12.79 19.67 7.91
C GLY A 237 13.35 20.26 6.60
N LYS A 238 13.77 19.41 5.67
CA LYS A 238 14.25 19.82 4.33
C LYS A 238 13.17 19.83 3.26
N PHE A 239 12.19 18.92 3.37
CA PHE A 239 11.10 18.71 2.41
C PHE A 239 9.73 18.67 3.13
N PRO A 240 9.23 19.82 3.61
CA PRO A 240 8.03 19.88 4.46
C PRO A 240 6.72 19.52 3.73
N ASN A 241 6.75 19.36 2.41
CA ASN A 241 5.61 18.99 1.59
C ASN A 241 5.65 17.50 1.16
N ALA A 242 6.68 16.74 1.54
CA ALA A 242 6.75 15.32 1.23
C ALA A 242 5.68 14.54 1.99
N PHE A 243 4.96 13.66 1.30
CA PHE A 243 3.93 12.79 1.85
C PHE A 243 4.53 11.46 2.28
N PHE A 244 4.10 10.94 3.44
CA PHE A 244 4.53 9.64 3.93
C PHE A 244 3.32 8.84 4.41
N VAL A 245 3.05 7.73 3.74
CA VAL A 245 2.06 6.74 4.19
C VAL A 245 2.78 5.53 4.78
N ALA A 246 2.37 5.12 5.98
CA ALA A 246 2.95 3.96 6.67
C ALA A 246 2.23 2.67 6.28
N GLU A 247 3.01 1.62 6.07
CA GLU A 247 2.54 0.26 6.25
C GLU A 247 2.75 -0.12 7.72
N TRP A 248 1.80 0.25 8.58
CA TRP A 248 1.84 0.00 10.02
C TRP A 248 0.55 -0.64 10.53
N CYS A 249 -0.58 -0.24 9.96
CA CYS A 249 -1.93 -0.70 10.31
C CYS A 249 -2.34 -0.41 11.76
N ASN A 250 -1.71 0.58 12.36
CA ASN A 250 -1.98 1.05 13.71
C ASN A 250 -1.89 2.58 13.75
N PRO A 251 -2.99 3.27 13.39
CA PRO A 251 -2.97 4.72 13.16
C PRO A 251 -2.58 5.53 14.40
N TRP A 252 -2.94 5.09 15.62
CA TRP A 252 -2.56 5.77 16.86
C TRP A 252 -1.06 5.66 17.19
N GLN A 253 -0.32 4.75 16.56
CA GLN A 253 1.15 4.69 16.64
C GLN A 253 1.79 5.42 15.46
N ALA A 254 1.34 5.15 14.23
CA ALA A 254 1.88 5.75 13.01
C ALA A 254 1.79 7.29 13.01
N PHE A 255 0.66 7.85 13.45
CA PHE A 255 0.52 9.32 13.52
C PHE A 255 1.40 9.95 14.59
N LYS A 256 1.61 9.29 15.75
CA LYS A 256 2.59 9.72 16.76
C LYS A 256 4.03 9.66 16.23
N ALA A 257 4.33 8.71 15.35
CA ALA A 257 5.61 8.64 14.67
C ALA A 257 5.81 9.73 13.61
N GLY A 258 4.76 10.50 13.27
CA GLY A 258 4.83 11.65 12.36
C GLY A 258 4.44 11.32 10.92
N PHE A 259 3.86 10.15 10.63
CA PHE A 259 3.30 9.82 9.32
C PHE A 259 2.09 10.68 8.99
N ASP A 260 1.90 10.97 7.71
CA ASP A 260 0.76 11.74 7.19
C ASP A 260 -0.47 10.84 7.01
N SER A 261 -0.24 9.56 6.73
CA SER A 261 -1.28 8.55 6.55
C SER A 261 -0.81 7.18 7.02
N ASP A 262 -1.76 6.30 7.33
CA ASP A 262 -1.52 4.90 7.69
C ASP A 262 -2.54 4.00 7.00
N PHE A 263 -2.07 2.88 6.45
CA PHE A 263 -2.93 1.94 5.75
C PHE A 263 -3.88 1.18 6.67
N VAL A 264 -5.08 0.96 6.18
CA VAL A 264 -5.97 -0.09 6.67
C VAL A 264 -5.84 -1.25 5.68
N LEU A 265 -4.95 -2.20 6.00
CA LEU A 265 -4.66 -3.36 5.17
C LEU A 265 -5.53 -4.57 5.54
N ASP A 266 -5.39 -5.64 4.76
CA ASP A 266 -6.08 -6.91 4.98
C ASP A 266 -5.51 -7.68 6.19
N HIS A 267 -5.78 -7.15 7.37
CA HIS A 267 -5.45 -7.76 8.65
C HIS A 267 -6.75 -8.22 9.34
N TRP A 268 -6.74 -9.41 9.91
CA TRP A 268 -7.88 -10.03 10.58
C TRP A 268 -8.47 -9.22 11.73
N ASP A 269 -7.74 -8.23 12.25
CA ASP A 269 -8.09 -7.41 13.40
C ASP A 269 -8.67 -6.02 13.03
N ASN A 270 -9.12 -5.82 11.80
CA ASN A 270 -9.65 -4.53 11.37
C ASN A 270 -10.94 -4.62 10.53
N PHE A 271 -11.59 -3.46 10.38
CA PHE A 271 -12.88 -3.35 9.72
C PHE A 271 -12.84 -3.69 8.22
N TYR A 272 -11.75 -3.42 7.53
CA TYR A 272 -11.60 -3.73 6.10
C TYR A 272 -11.69 -5.22 5.85
N HIS A 273 -10.95 -6.00 6.64
CA HIS A 273 -10.98 -7.44 6.57
C HIS A 273 -12.38 -7.98 6.87
N SER A 274 -13.01 -7.55 7.99
CA SER A 274 -14.34 -8.02 8.38
C SER A 274 -15.43 -7.63 7.40
N PHE A 275 -15.32 -6.49 6.72
CA PHE A 275 -16.35 -6.01 5.81
C PHE A 275 -16.44 -6.83 4.53
N ILE A 276 -15.29 -7.17 3.90
CA ILE A 276 -15.29 -7.79 2.58
C ILE A 276 -14.44 -9.06 2.46
N ARG A 277 -13.42 -9.29 3.34
CA ARG A 277 -12.38 -10.32 3.16
C ARG A 277 -12.32 -11.41 4.23
N ALA A 278 -13.24 -11.43 5.19
CA ALA A 278 -13.13 -12.23 6.44
C ALA A 278 -12.83 -13.73 6.27
N ASP A 279 -13.23 -14.35 5.18
CA ASP A 279 -13.09 -15.80 4.98
C ASP A 279 -11.64 -16.30 4.92
N GLN A 280 -10.69 -15.44 4.60
CA GLN A 280 -9.30 -15.84 4.38
C GLN A 280 -8.65 -16.46 5.61
N TYR A 281 -9.05 -16.06 6.83
CA TYR A 281 -8.46 -16.52 8.08
C TYR A 281 -9.45 -17.25 9.00
N SER A 282 -10.49 -17.82 8.44
CA SER A 282 -11.50 -18.59 9.21
C SER A 282 -12.23 -17.78 10.28
N GLN A 283 -12.38 -16.49 10.10
CA GLN A 283 -13.14 -15.59 11.00
C GLN A 283 -14.64 -15.62 10.74
N GLY A 284 -15.09 -16.48 9.83
CA GLY A 284 -16.47 -16.52 9.37
C GLY A 284 -16.69 -15.62 8.15
N PRO A 285 -17.94 -15.52 7.65
CA PRO A 285 -18.24 -14.74 6.47
C PRO A 285 -18.05 -13.24 6.72
N SER A 286 -17.61 -12.52 5.68
CA SER A 286 -17.57 -11.06 5.70
C SER A 286 -18.97 -10.46 5.86
N VAL A 287 -19.04 -9.20 6.28
CA VAL A 287 -20.32 -8.47 6.42
C VAL A 287 -21.15 -8.53 5.14
N LEU A 288 -20.52 -8.31 3.97
CA LEU A 288 -21.20 -8.39 2.67
C LEU A 288 -21.57 -9.84 2.26
N ASN A 289 -21.12 -10.85 3.00
CA ASN A 289 -21.46 -12.26 2.82
C ASN A 289 -22.29 -12.83 3.99
N GLY A 290 -22.91 -11.96 4.79
CA GLY A 290 -23.83 -12.35 5.88
C GLY A 290 -23.19 -12.41 7.26
N GLY A 291 -21.95 -11.91 7.41
CA GLY A 291 -21.28 -11.80 8.69
C GLY A 291 -21.81 -10.66 9.57
N ASP A 292 -21.37 -10.66 10.82
CA ASP A 292 -21.77 -9.66 11.80
C ASP A 292 -21.07 -8.32 11.54
N TYR A 293 -21.83 -7.24 11.41
CA TYR A 293 -21.31 -5.90 11.12
C TYR A 293 -20.88 -5.12 12.39
N ARG A 294 -21.12 -5.61 13.59
CA ARG A 294 -20.81 -4.86 14.83
C ARG A 294 -19.32 -4.59 14.97
N PHE A 295 -18.50 -5.60 14.73
CA PHE A 295 -17.05 -5.43 14.77
C PHE A 295 -16.55 -4.42 13.70
N PHE A 296 -17.11 -4.47 12.48
CA PHE A 296 -16.82 -3.49 11.43
C PHE A 296 -17.04 -2.06 11.90
N LEU A 297 -18.20 -1.79 12.50
CA LEU A 297 -18.56 -0.44 13.00
C LEU A 297 -17.68 0.00 14.17
N GLU A 298 -17.40 -0.90 15.09
CA GLU A 298 -16.58 -0.61 16.27
C GLU A 298 -15.14 -0.25 15.87
N ASP A 299 -14.49 -1.05 15.03
CA ASP A 299 -13.12 -0.81 14.59
C ASP A 299 -13.03 0.42 13.67
N LEU A 300 -14.00 0.63 12.77
CA LEU A 300 -14.08 1.83 11.95
C LEU A 300 -14.11 3.09 12.81
N LYS A 301 -15.00 3.15 13.82
CA LYS A 301 -15.10 4.28 14.75
C LYS A 301 -13.79 4.52 15.51
N LYS A 302 -13.18 3.46 16.04
CA LYS A 302 -11.92 3.53 16.77
C LYS A 302 -10.78 4.10 15.92
N ARG A 303 -10.63 3.65 14.68
CA ARG A 303 -9.58 4.15 13.76
C ARG A 303 -9.85 5.59 13.32
N TYR A 304 -11.11 5.90 13.08
CA TYR A 304 -11.52 7.26 12.78
C TYR A 304 -11.21 8.24 13.92
N GLU A 305 -11.48 7.89 15.18
CA GLU A 305 -11.13 8.69 16.36
C GLU A 305 -9.60 8.92 16.44
N ALA A 306 -8.78 7.92 16.15
CA ALA A 306 -7.33 8.10 16.08
C ALA A 306 -6.92 9.13 15.02
N SER A 307 -7.55 9.12 13.84
CA SER A 307 -7.32 10.11 12.79
C SER A 307 -7.68 11.54 13.23
N LEU A 308 -8.77 11.71 13.98
CA LEU A 308 -9.15 13.01 14.52
C LEU A 308 -8.19 13.52 15.60
N ASN A 309 -7.80 12.65 16.55
CA ASN A 309 -7.00 13.01 17.72
C ASN A 309 -5.54 13.28 17.36
N ASP A 310 -4.93 12.47 16.51
CA ASP A 310 -3.51 12.52 16.19
C ASP A 310 -3.21 13.21 14.84
N GLY A 311 -4.23 13.54 14.04
CA GLY A 311 -4.14 14.45 12.91
C GLY A 311 -3.70 13.86 11.57
N GLY A 312 -3.53 12.53 11.44
CA GLY A 312 -3.23 11.83 10.19
C GLY A 312 -4.49 11.45 9.39
N TYR A 313 -4.30 10.82 8.20
CA TYR A 313 -5.37 10.26 7.38
C TYR A 313 -5.31 8.73 7.38
N LEU A 314 -6.45 8.06 7.47
CA LEU A 314 -6.54 6.65 7.16
C LEU A 314 -6.39 6.47 5.65
N ALA A 315 -5.58 5.52 5.22
CA ALA A 315 -5.44 5.14 3.82
C ALA A 315 -6.25 3.86 3.56
N TYR A 316 -7.26 3.97 2.72
CA TYR A 316 -8.14 2.86 2.34
C TYR A 316 -7.71 2.29 1.00
N ILE A 317 -7.60 0.97 0.90
CA ILE A 317 -7.16 0.28 -0.32
C ILE A 317 -8.32 -0.49 -0.95
N SER A 318 -8.40 -0.54 -2.29
CA SER A 318 -9.22 -1.55 -2.98
C SER A 318 -8.57 -2.92 -2.87
N GLY A 319 -7.30 -2.98 -3.03
CA GLY A 319 -6.37 -4.09 -2.89
C GLY A 319 -4.94 -3.56 -2.91
N ASN A 320 -3.97 -4.48 -2.97
CA ASN A 320 -2.57 -4.16 -3.25
C ASN A 320 -1.83 -5.40 -3.81
N HIS A 321 -0.53 -5.26 -4.06
CA HIS A 321 0.32 -6.32 -4.59
C HIS A 321 0.54 -7.50 -3.61
N ASP A 322 0.12 -7.39 -2.35
CA ASP A 322 0.32 -8.37 -1.28
C ASP A 322 -0.92 -9.14 -0.87
N VAL A 323 -2.10 -8.75 -1.35
CA VAL A 323 -3.37 -9.42 -1.05
C VAL A 323 -4.01 -9.95 -2.32
N LEU A 324 -4.95 -10.89 -2.16
CA LEU A 324 -5.76 -11.37 -3.28
C LEU A 324 -6.65 -10.23 -3.78
N ARG A 325 -6.92 -10.19 -5.09
CA ARG A 325 -7.75 -9.13 -5.68
C ARG A 325 -9.15 -9.08 -5.07
N LEU A 326 -9.73 -7.90 -5.05
CA LEU A 326 -11.07 -7.64 -4.49
C LEU A 326 -12.14 -8.56 -5.12
N SER A 327 -12.09 -8.78 -6.42
CA SER A 327 -12.96 -9.69 -7.16
C SER A 327 -12.90 -11.16 -6.71
N HIS A 328 -11.87 -11.55 -5.95
CA HIS A 328 -11.80 -12.91 -5.36
C HIS A 328 -12.81 -13.10 -4.23
N TYR A 329 -13.17 -12.03 -3.53
CA TYR A 329 -14.03 -12.06 -2.34
C TYR A 329 -15.46 -11.58 -2.63
N ALA A 330 -15.65 -10.80 -3.69
CA ALA A 330 -16.89 -10.11 -3.98
C ALA A 330 -17.20 -10.14 -5.48
N ASN A 331 -18.48 -10.30 -5.82
CA ASN A 331 -18.99 -9.99 -7.15
C ASN A 331 -18.98 -8.46 -7.38
N GLU A 332 -19.31 -8.04 -8.59
CA GLU A 332 -19.26 -6.62 -8.98
C GLU A 332 -20.16 -5.75 -8.10
N GLU A 333 -21.38 -6.18 -7.76
CA GLU A 333 -22.32 -5.43 -6.93
C GLU A 333 -21.72 -5.14 -5.54
N LYS A 334 -21.16 -6.16 -4.88
CA LYS A 334 -20.48 -5.99 -3.57
C LYS A 334 -19.21 -5.17 -3.68
N THR A 335 -18.51 -5.29 -4.80
CA THR A 335 -17.35 -4.44 -5.10
C THR A 335 -17.76 -2.98 -5.21
N LYS A 336 -18.89 -2.66 -5.87
CA LYS A 336 -19.46 -1.31 -5.92
C LYS A 336 -19.76 -0.74 -4.52
N VAL A 337 -20.33 -1.58 -3.62
CA VAL A 337 -20.59 -1.17 -2.22
C VAL A 337 -19.30 -0.84 -1.49
N TYR A 338 -18.29 -1.68 -1.61
CA TYR A 338 -17.01 -1.43 -0.95
C TYR A 338 -16.28 -0.20 -1.52
N LEU A 339 -16.22 -0.03 -2.83
CA LEU A 339 -15.63 1.16 -3.44
C LEU A 339 -16.36 2.43 -3.00
N MET A 340 -17.70 2.40 -2.95
CA MET A 340 -18.49 3.51 -2.41
C MET A 340 -18.08 3.86 -0.98
N LEU A 341 -17.95 2.86 -0.11
CA LEU A 341 -17.48 3.05 1.28
C LEU A 341 -16.07 3.68 1.30
N MET A 342 -15.13 3.12 0.54
CA MET A 342 -13.75 3.57 0.46
C MET A 342 -13.65 5.05 0.03
N PHE A 343 -14.43 5.47 -0.96
CA PHE A 343 -14.43 6.86 -1.45
C PHE A 343 -15.24 7.80 -0.57
N PHE A 344 -16.22 7.30 0.15
CA PHE A 344 -17.05 8.12 1.02
C PHE A 344 -16.43 8.38 2.39
N LEU A 345 -15.66 7.45 2.95
CA LEU A 345 -15.02 7.61 4.25
C LEU A 345 -14.02 8.77 4.29
N PRO A 346 -13.83 9.45 5.45
CA PRO A 346 -12.80 10.48 5.62
C PRO A 346 -11.42 9.84 5.70
N GLY A 347 -10.63 9.99 4.65
CA GLY A 347 -9.31 9.41 4.51
C GLY A 347 -8.79 9.56 3.09
N ILE A 348 -7.79 8.80 2.70
CA ILE A 348 -7.18 8.81 1.36
C ILE A 348 -7.43 7.47 0.68
N PRO A 349 -8.17 7.42 -0.43
CA PRO A 349 -8.40 6.18 -1.17
C PRO A 349 -7.20 5.83 -2.05
N PHE A 350 -6.87 4.53 -2.09
CA PHE A 350 -5.85 3.92 -2.93
C PHE A 350 -6.49 2.82 -3.78
N ILE A 351 -6.45 2.96 -5.10
CA ILE A 351 -6.91 1.96 -6.04
C ILE A 351 -5.70 1.13 -6.48
N TYR A 352 -5.78 -0.18 -6.38
CA TYR A 352 -4.79 -1.08 -6.96
C TYR A 352 -5.10 -1.29 -8.44
N TYR A 353 -4.09 -1.20 -9.32
CA TYR A 353 -4.30 -1.28 -10.78
C TYR A 353 -5.16 -2.48 -11.17
N GLY A 354 -6.15 -2.22 -12.02
CA GLY A 354 -7.08 -3.22 -12.52
C GLY A 354 -8.28 -3.52 -11.61
N ASP A 355 -8.31 -3.03 -10.35
CA ASP A 355 -9.50 -3.19 -9.50
C ASP A 355 -10.66 -2.33 -9.99
N GLU A 356 -10.39 -1.21 -10.67
CA GLU A 356 -11.38 -0.33 -11.29
C GLU A 356 -12.08 -0.94 -12.51
N ILE A 357 -11.52 -2.00 -13.08
CA ILE A 357 -12.14 -2.79 -14.17
C ILE A 357 -12.53 -4.20 -13.73
N GLY A 358 -12.43 -4.48 -12.42
CA GLY A 358 -12.80 -5.78 -11.86
C GLY A 358 -11.87 -6.93 -12.26
N MET A 359 -10.57 -6.69 -12.48
CA MET A 359 -9.61 -7.74 -12.80
C MET A 359 -9.68 -8.89 -11.81
N GLY A 360 -9.72 -10.14 -12.33
CA GLY A 360 -9.80 -11.35 -11.54
C GLY A 360 -8.48 -11.71 -10.84
N TYR A 361 -8.59 -12.60 -9.84
CA TYR A 361 -7.45 -13.30 -9.26
C TYR A 361 -7.27 -14.66 -9.94
N LYS A 362 -6.04 -14.98 -10.33
CA LYS A 362 -5.67 -16.28 -10.89
C LYS A 362 -4.55 -16.91 -10.09
N ALA A 363 -4.80 -18.08 -9.48
CA ALA A 363 -3.74 -18.79 -8.78
C ALA A 363 -2.61 -19.15 -9.76
N LEU A 364 -1.40 -18.70 -9.45
CA LEU A 364 -0.18 -18.91 -10.22
C LEU A 364 0.89 -19.59 -9.35
N PRO A 365 1.86 -20.31 -9.96
CA PRO A 365 3.04 -20.79 -9.26
C PRO A 365 3.77 -19.63 -8.59
N ASN A 366 4.45 -19.94 -7.47
CA ASN A 366 5.26 -18.94 -6.79
C ASN A 366 6.35 -18.38 -7.71
N LYS A 367 6.43 -17.06 -7.80
CA LYS A 367 7.48 -16.32 -8.50
C LYS A 367 7.85 -15.11 -7.64
N ASP A 368 9.14 -14.79 -7.58
CA ASP A 368 9.66 -13.63 -6.85
C ASP A 368 9.14 -13.52 -5.40
N GLY A 369 9.14 -14.62 -4.65
CA GLY A 369 8.64 -14.62 -3.27
C GLY A 369 7.15 -14.31 -3.10
N GLY A 370 6.40 -14.21 -4.20
CA GLY A 370 5.01 -13.76 -4.17
C GLY A 370 4.03 -14.79 -3.58
N TYR A 371 4.34 -16.09 -3.58
CA TYR A 371 3.45 -17.14 -3.12
C TYR A 371 2.04 -17.00 -3.75
N GLN A 372 0.99 -16.97 -2.94
CA GLN A 372 -0.39 -16.75 -3.43
C GLN A 372 -0.60 -15.36 -4.07
N ARG A 373 0.19 -14.37 -3.67
CA ARG A 373 0.10 -12.98 -4.15
C ARG A 373 0.45 -12.82 -5.63
N VAL A 374 1.19 -13.77 -6.22
CA VAL A 374 1.57 -13.72 -7.65
C VAL A 374 0.35 -13.56 -8.56
N GLY A 375 -0.77 -14.20 -8.22
CA GLY A 375 -2.01 -14.11 -9.00
C GLY A 375 -2.71 -12.74 -8.96
N SER A 376 -2.31 -11.87 -8.04
CA SER A 376 -2.78 -10.48 -7.98
C SER A 376 -1.87 -9.51 -8.75
N ARG A 377 -0.68 -9.97 -9.17
CA ARG A 377 0.34 -9.20 -9.87
C ARG A 377 0.36 -9.45 -11.39
N THR A 378 -0.70 -10.06 -11.93
CA THR A 378 -0.84 -10.34 -13.38
C THR A 378 -0.88 -9.05 -14.19
N PRO A 379 -0.48 -9.08 -15.49
CA PRO A 379 -0.53 -7.92 -16.36
C PRO A 379 -1.88 -7.23 -16.41
N MET A 380 -1.86 -5.89 -16.48
CA MET A 380 -3.07 -5.08 -16.71
C MET A 380 -3.72 -5.44 -18.04
N GLN A 381 -5.03 -5.59 -18.03
CA GLN A 381 -5.83 -5.97 -19.19
C GLN A 381 -6.38 -4.71 -19.88
N TRP A 382 -5.67 -4.22 -20.93
CA TRP A 382 -6.00 -2.98 -21.60
C TRP A 382 -7.07 -3.15 -22.71
N ASN A 383 -6.90 -4.17 -23.55
CA ASN A 383 -7.75 -4.44 -24.71
C ASN A 383 -7.59 -5.91 -25.15
N HIS A 384 -8.18 -6.28 -26.29
CA HIS A 384 -8.12 -7.65 -26.84
C HIS A 384 -6.93 -7.92 -27.77
N ASP A 385 -5.92 -7.04 -27.79
CA ASP A 385 -4.68 -7.30 -28.52
C ASP A 385 -3.83 -8.37 -27.81
N LYS A 386 -2.70 -8.73 -28.41
CA LYS A 386 -1.77 -9.70 -27.85
C LYS A 386 -1.46 -9.37 -26.37
N ASN A 387 -1.48 -10.39 -25.51
CA ASN A 387 -1.27 -10.26 -24.07
C ASN A 387 -2.20 -9.22 -23.41
N ASP A 388 -3.46 -9.16 -23.86
CA ASP A 388 -4.47 -8.20 -23.41
C ASP A 388 -4.01 -6.73 -23.54
N GLY A 389 -3.20 -6.43 -24.57
CA GLY A 389 -2.66 -5.10 -24.85
C GLY A 389 -1.57 -4.65 -23.87
N PHE A 390 -1.07 -5.54 -23.00
CA PHE A 390 0.03 -5.24 -22.08
C PHE A 390 1.38 -5.17 -22.80
N SER A 391 1.64 -6.10 -23.73
CA SER A 391 2.93 -6.28 -24.43
C SER A 391 2.75 -7.00 -25.76
N ASN A 392 3.57 -6.68 -26.77
CA ASN A 392 3.66 -7.43 -28.02
C ASN A 392 4.72 -8.56 -27.98
N ALA A 393 5.40 -8.77 -26.86
CA ALA A 393 6.37 -9.85 -26.68
C ALA A 393 5.73 -11.23 -26.84
N ASP A 394 6.49 -12.21 -27.32
CA ASP A 394 6.02 -13.60 -27.40
C ASP A 394 5.98 -14.25 -26.01
N ASP A 395 6.96 -13.93 -25.17
CA ASP A 395 7.05 -14.37 -23.78
C ASP A 395 6.94 -13.18 -22.85
N ILE A 396 6.00 -13.22 -21.90
CA ILE A 396 5.81 -12.20 -20.88
C ILE A 396 6.15 -12.74 -19.48
N TYR A 397 6.59 -11.84 -18.62
CA TYR A 397 7.11 -12.19 -17.30
C TYR A 397 6.11 -12.93 -16.40
N LEU A 398 4.90 -12.44 -16.31
CA LEU A 398 3.74 -13.12 -15.71
C LEU A 398 2.66 -13.28 -16.78
N PRO A 399 1.93 -14.42 -16.81
CA PRO A 399 0.88 -14.62 -17.79
C PRO A 399 -0.29 -13.68 -17.55
N VAL A 400 -0.98 -13.29 -18.61
CA VAL A 400 -2.26 -12.58 -18.49
C VAL A 400 -3.28 -13.39 -17.70
N ASN A 401 -4.16 -12.70 -17.04
CA ASN A 401 -5.20 -13.34 -16.25
C ASN A 401 -6.37 -13.77 -17.16
N THR A 402 -6.65 -15.06 -17.16
CA THR A 402 -7.79 -15.64 -17.89
C THR A 402 -8.91 -16.06 -16.94
N ALA A 403 -8.91 -15.64 -15.69
CA ALA A 403 -9.97 -15.96 -14.73
C ALA A 403 -11.25 -15.16 -15.00
N ASN A 404 -11.12 -13.94 -15.50
CA ASN A 404 -12.17 -13.19 -16.16
C ASN A 404 -11.56 -12.49 -17.37
N GLU A 405 -12.33 -12.39 -18.44
CA GLU A 405 -11.89 -11.82 -19.72
C GLU A 405 -12.24 -10.32 -19.84
N THR A 406 -12.34 -9.60 -18.70
CA THR A 406 -12.63 -8.16 -18.70
C THR A 406 -11.40 -7.36 -19.07
N THR A 407 -11.54 -6.42 -19.96
CA THR A 407 -10.49 -5.45 -20.33
C THR A 407 -10.94 -4.02 -20.04
N LEU A 408 -9.99 -3.09 -20.04
CA LEU A 408 -10.34 -1.67 -19.97
C LEU A 408 -11.22 -1.24 -21.16
N LEU A 409 -10.94 -1.79 -22.35
CA LEU A 409 -11.73 -1.47 -23.55
C LEU A 409 -13.20 -1.85 -23.36
N ASP A 410 -13.49 -3.06 -22.86
CA ASP A 410 -14.86 -3.49 -22.57
C ASP A 410 -15.56 -2.57 -21.58
N ASN A 411 -14.83 -2.15 -20.53
CA ASN A 411 -15.36 -1.24 -19.52
C ASN A 411 -15.61 0.18 -20.06
N ILE A 412 -14.83 0.66 -21.03
CA ILE A 412 -15.07 1.98 -21.67
C ILE A 412 -16.26 1.93 -22.63
N GLU A 413 -16.56 0.78 -23.23
CA GLU A 413 -17.69 0.60 -24.13
C GLU A 413 -19.03 0.39 -23.38
N ASP A 414 -19.00 0.20 -22.06
CA ASP A 414 -20.17 0.00 -21.18
C ASP A 414 -20.28 1.14 -20.15
N ASP A 415 -21.23 2.05 -20.34
CA ASP A 415 -21.48 3.19 -19.45
C ASP A 415 -21.87 2.80 -17.99
N GLU A 416 -22.29 1.53 -17.75
CA GLU A 416 -22.68 1.01 -16.44
C GLU A 416 -21.55 0.21 -15.77
N SER A 417 -20.39 0.10 -16.44
CA SER A 417 -19.22 -0.65 -15.98
C SER A 417 -18.65 -0.17 -14.64
N LEU A 418 -17.86 -1.05 -14.02
CA LEU A 418 -17.16 -0.73 -12.78
C LEU A 418 -16.17 0.45 -12.96
N TYR A 419 -15.60 0.63 -14.16
CA TYR A 419 -14.75 1.77 -14.49
C TYR A 419 -15.49 3.09 -14.36
N TYR A 420 -16.64 3.25 -15.02
CA TYR A 420 -17.44 4.48 -14.93
C TYR A 420 -18.02 4.68 -13.53
N TYR A 421 -18.39 3.60 -12.85
CA TYR A 421 -18.81 3.67 -11.45
C TYR A 421 -17.69 4.22 -10.56
N THR A 422 -16.47 3.72 -10.69
CA THR A 422 -15.29 4.18 -9.95
C THR A 422 -14.96 5.64 -10.27
N LYS A 423 -14.97 6.00 -11.56
CA LYS A 423 -14.77 7.37 -12.03
C LYS A 423 -15.79 8.33 -11.42
N LYS A 424 -17.06 7.91 -11.36
CA LYS A 424 -18.14 8.68 -10.76
C LYS A 424 -17.94 8.91 -9.25
N LEU A 425 -17.49 7.90 -8.51
CA LEU A 425 -17.15 8.05 -7.09
C LEU A 425 -16.01 9.05 -6.86
N ILE A 426 -14.97 9.00 -7.70
CA ILE A 426 -13.86 9.97 -7.66
C ILE A 426 -14.38 11.40 -7.94
N GLU A 427 -15.25 11.57 -8.95
CA GLU A 427 -15.86 12.86 -9.26
C GLU A 427 -16.71 13.41 -8.10
N ILE A 428 -17.58 12.58 -7.51
CA ILE A 428 -18.39 12.97 -6.36
C ILE A 428 -17.50 13.44 -5.22
N ARG A 429 -16.43 12.69 -4.90
CA ARG A 429 -15.49 13.08 -3.85
C ARG A 429 -14.77 14.39 -4.16
N LYS A 430 -14.25 14.56 -5.37
CA LYS A 430 -13.46 15.74 -5.77
C LYS A 430 -14.27 17.00 -5.87
N ASN A 431 -15.52 16.90 -6.34
CA ASN A 431 -16.39 18.05 -6.53
C ASN A 431 -17.10 18.51 -5.25
N ASN A 432 -16.88 17.83 -4.12
CA ASN A 432 -17.54 18.13 -2.87
C ASN A 432 -16.51 18.22 -1.72
N ASP A 433 -16.12 19.44 -1.35
CA ASP A 433 -15.11 19.71 -0.30
C ASP A 433 -15.44 19.02 1.02
N VAL A 434 -16.72 18.87 1.37
CA VAL A 434 -17.19 18.16 2.57
C VAL A 434 -16.73 16.69 2.57
N LEU A 435 -16.67 16.06 1.38
CA LEU A 435 -16.20 14.67 1.27
C LEU A 435 -14.67 14.54 1.32
N GLN A 436 -13.95 15.66 1.33
CA GLN A 436 -12.50 15.69 1.57
C GLN A 436 -12.17 16.08 3.02
N ASP A 437 -13.16 16.54 3.78
CA ASP A 437 -13.02 16.89 5.19
C ASP A 437 -12.89 15.62 6.07
N LYS A 438 -12.54 15.78 7.34
CA LYS A 438 -12.34 14.66 8.26
C LYS A 438 -13.59 14.24 9.02
N TYR A 439 -14.66 15.04 9.03
CA TYR A 439 -15.82 14.79 9.90
C TYR A 439 -16.82 13.80 9.29
N MET A 440 -17.25 12.84 10.10
CA MET A 440 -18.37 11.95 9.81
C MET A 440 -19.11 11.58 11.09
N ASP A 441 -20.41 11.27 10.94
CA ASP A 441 -21.24 10.62 11.95
C ASP A 441 -21.72 9.28 11.42
N ILE A 442 -21.85 8.28 12.30
CA ILE A 442 -22.30 6.94 11.93
C ILE A 442 -23.48 6.55 12.82
N GLU A 443 -24.61 6.28 12.19
CA GLU A 443 -25.82 5.74 12.80
C GLU A 443 -26.09 4.33 12.28
N GLU A 444 -26.64 3.46 13.12
CA GLU A 444 -27.08 2.13 12.75
C GLU A 444 -28.46 1.88 13.34
N ASN A 445 -29.40 1.46 12.50
CA ASN A 445 -30.75 1.14 12.88
C ASN A 445 -31.21 -0.14 12.17
N ASP A 446 -31.43 -1.22 12.94
CA ASP A 446 -31.93 -2.51 12.44
C ASP A 446 -31.23 -3.05 11.18
N GLY A 447 -29.88 -2.91 11.13
CA GLY A 447 -29.06 -3.37 10.01
C GLY A 447 -28.92 -2.37 8.86
N VAL A 448 -29.46 -1.17 8.98
CA VAL A 448 -29.22 -0.06 8.06
C VAL A 448 -28.16 0.87 8.64
N ILE A 449 -27.04 0.99 7.95
CA ILE A 449 -25.93 1.86 8.35
C ILE A 449 -26.00 3.15 7.55
N THR A 450 -26.05 4.28 8.26
CA THR A 450 -25.98 5.62 7.66
C THR A 450 -24.73 6.33 8.11
N ILE A 451 -23.87 6.68 7.16
CA ILE A 451 -22.68 7.50 7.38
C ILE A 451 -22.97 8.89 6.86
N SER A 452 -22.94 9.90 7.72
CA SER A 452 -23.26 11.30 7.39
C SER A 452 -21.99 12.14 7.31
N ARG A 453 -21.88 12.98 6.26
CA ARG A 453 -20.81 13.94 6.04
C ARG A 453 -21.39 15.26 5.53
N GLY A 454 -21.67 16.18 6.45
CA GLY A 454 -22.42 17.40 6.14
C GLY A 454 -23.81 17.09 5.59
N SER A 455 -24.13 17.58 4.38
CA SER A 455 -25.38 17.27 3.68
C SER A 455 -25.38 15.97 2.89
N TYR A 456 -24.28 15.19 2.91
CA TYR A 456 -24.17 13.93 2.20
C TYR A 456 -24.31 12.75 3.15
N GLN A 457 -25.02 11.72 2.70
CA GLN A 457 -25.19 10.48 3.45
C GLN A 457 -24.87 9.30 2.53
N MET A 458 -24.08 8.36 3.06
CA MET A 458 -23.98 7.01 2.49
C MET A 458 -24.87 6.10 3.32
N ILE A 459 -25.76 5.38 2.65
CA ILE A 459 -26.67 4.40 3.25
C ILE A 459 -26.25 3.02 2.77
N ILE A 460 -26.04 2.09 3.71
CA ILE A 460 -25.72 0.68 3.43
C ILE A 460 -26.85 -0.17 4.02
N ASN A 461 -27.54 -0.94 3.21
CA ASN A 461 -28.59 -1.84 3.68
C ASN A 461 -28.04 -3.25 3.94
N LEU A 462 -27.90 -3.63 5.19
CA LEU A 462 -27.56 -4.98 5.65
C LEU A 462 -28.77 -5.73 6.23
N SER A 463 -29.95 -5.07 6.28
CA SER A 463 -31.20 -5.65 6.77
C SER A 463 -31.81 -6.63 5.74
N ASN A 464 -32.90 -7.28 6.11
CA ASN A 464 -33.67 -8.10 5.18
C ASN A 464 -34.81 -7.32 4.48
N ASP A 465 -35.06 -6.10 4.91
CA ASP A 465 -36.12 -5.25 4.39
C ASP A 465 -35.54 -4.25 3.38
N ASP A 466 -36.33 -3.91 2.37
CA ASP A 466 -35.95 -2.90 1.37
C ASP A 466 -35.96 -1.49 1.99
N VAL A 467 -34.96 -0.67 1.67
CA VAL A 467 -34.77 0.69 2.14
C VAL A 467 -35.09 1.70 1.04
N HIS A 468 -36.15 2.50 1.21
CA HIS A 468 -36.45 3.58 0.29
C HIS A 468 -35.53 4.77 0.53
N LEU A 469 -34.94 5.28 -0.56
CA LEU A 469 -34.06 6.45 -0.52
C LEU A 469 -34.88 7.76 -0.53
N ASP A 470 -34.40 8.74 0.24
CA ASP A 470 -34.93 10.09 0.31
C ASP A 470 -33.79 11.12 0.07
N GLY A 471 -34.08 12.17 -0.72
CA GLY A 471 -33.12 13.19 -1.12
C GLY A 471 -32.62 13.03 -2.56
N ASP A 472 -31.62 13.85 -2.95
CA ASP A 472 -31.00 13.80 -4.27
C ASP A 472 -30.01 12.63 -4.35
N ILE A 473 -30.35 11.59 -5.11
CA ILE A 473 -29.51 10.40 -5.26
C ILE A 473 -28.37 10.68 -6.22
N LEU A 474 -27.13 10.54 -5.76
CA LEU A 474 -25.93 10.80 -6.56
C LEU A 474 -25.42 9.52 -7.25
N ILE A 475 -25.48 8.39 -6.56
CA ILE A 475 -25.03 7.09 -7.06
C ILE A 475 -25.63 5.97 -6.19
N VAL A 476 -25.91 4.83 -6.81
CA VAL A 476 -26.33 3.58 -6.16
C VAL A 476 -25.42 2.44 -6.59
N SER A 477 -25.31 1.39 -5.77
CA SER A 477 -24.57 0.17 -6.13
C SER A 477 -25.41 -0.82 -6.94
N GLY A 478 -26.75 -0.76 -6.81
CA GLY A 478 -27.73 -1.53 -7.58
C GLY A 478 -28.39 -0.71 -8.68
N GLU A 479 -29.49 -1.25 -9.22
CA GLU A 479 -30.22 -0.64 -10.35
C GLU A 479 -31.42 0.24 -9.88
N SER A 480 -31.77 0.20 -8.58
CA SER A 480 -33.01 0.77 -8.06
C SER A 480 -32.75 1.92 -7.07
N PHE A 481 -33.72 2.84 -6.98
CA PHE A 481 -33.80 3.85 -5.91
C PHE A 481 -34.30 3.28 -4.56
N THR A 482 -34.49 1.98 -4.49
CA THR A 482 -34.78 1.21 -3.28
C THR A 482 -33.65 0.24 -3.07
N LEU A 483 -32.97 0.32 -1.93
CA LEU A 483 -31.83 -0.55 -1.65
C LEU A 483 -32.31 -1.90 -1.13
N SER A 484 -32.01 -2.95 -1.86
CA SER A 484 -32.10 -4.32 -1.37
C SER A 484 -30.93 -4.65 -0.45
N LYS A 485 -30.96 -5.82 0.17
CA LYS A 485 -29.90 -6.26 1.08
C LYS A 485 -28.53 -6.30 0.37
N TYR A 486 -27.51 -5.75 1.00
CA TYR A 486 -26.13 -5.57 0.52
C TYR A 486 -25.98 -4.54 -0.61
N GLU A 487 -26.93 -3.65 -0.74
CA GLU A 487 -26.82 -2.48 -1.61
C GLU A 487 -26.53 -1.21 -0.81
N SER A 488 -26.06 -0.18 -1.51
CA SER A 488 -25.72 1.12 -0.93
C SER A 488 -25.99 2.28 -1.88
N ALA A 489 -26.13 3.47 -1.32
CA ALA A 489 -26.30 4.70 -2.08
C ALA A 489 -25.58 5.87 -1.40
N ILE A 490 -25.19 6.87 -2.20
CA ILE A 490 -24.86 8.21 -1.72
C ILE A 490 -26.00 9.15 -2.10
N VAL A 491 -26.56 9.82 -1.09
CA VAL A 491 -27.63 10.81 -1.25
C VAL A 491 -27.20 12.16 -0.70
N LYS A 492 -27.76 13.23 -1.25
CA LYS A 492 -27.63 14.60 -0.73
C LYS A 492 -28.98 15.02 -0.13
N LYS A 493 -28.97 15.39 1.16
CA LYS A 493 -30.14 15.87 1.91
C LYS A 493 -30.37 17.38 1.72
#